data_2c8113b539d8e58f0aebae0d096e335b
#
_entry.id   2c8113b539d8e58f0aebae0d096e335b
#
_cell.length_a   1.000
_cell.length_b   1.000
_cell.length_c   1.000
_cell.angle_alpha   90.00
_cell.angle_beta   90.00
_cell.angle_gamma   90.00
#
_symmetry.space_group_name_H-M   'P 1'
#
loop_
_entity.id
_entity.type
_entity.pdbx_description
1 polymer ?
#
loop_
_entity_poly.entity_id
_entity_poly.type
_entity_poly.pdbx_seq_one_letter_code
_entity_poly.pdbx_strand_id
1 'polypeptide(L)'
;MIVAILGAGPAGMSCANACLSFGLTPVVIERHAQVGGIQRANFHENLWMLGSPGETGQSLTERLAEHFHSLAVRTLFRTTVQHIQSAAQGGFDLQLRSEGQVASTLHTDAIVLCTGMRPRATPELLALADASTRVVIGPLNAVIRDHMCAARVLILGGGDNALDHARFLAERGNRVTVCTRTRFSGRETLLAACRAHPLITLRPDCRADTFMAQAQGVAAHWPDDEQVEPFDWLLVMFGYQPNSEVVTCFDPAIRPERDARGHVQVDGWLRTTVSGVYAAGDVIDNVQPAVPTAIAQGLAAAKAIERGRHHGGQVPFGGLNH
;
A
#
# COMPACT_ATOMS: atom_id res chain seq x y z
N MET A 1 -14.33 -24.81 -5.23
CA MET A 1 -13.66 -23.75 -6.01
C MET A 1 -12.65 -23.07 -5.10
N ILE A 2 -11.36 -23.18 -5.44
CA ILE A 2 -10.26 -22.58 -4.70
C ILE A 2 -10.00 -21.17 -5.21
N VAL A 3 -9.85 -20.20 -4.32
CA VAL A 3 -9.59 -18.81 -4.65
C VAL A 3 -8.28 -18.39 -4.02
N ALA A 4 -7.26 -18.10 -4.83
CA ALA A 4 -6.01 -17.52 -4.37
C ALA A 4 -6.15 -16.00 -4.18
N ILE A 5 -5.88 -15.51 -2.97
CA ILE A 5 -5.97 -14.09 -2.62
C ILE A 5 -4.54 -13.59 -2.34
N LEU A 6 -4.04 -12.69 -3.19
CA LEU A 6 -2.69 -12.17 -3.11
C LEU A 6 -2.65 -10.87 -2.29
N GLY A 7 -2.23 -10.98 -1.04
CA GLY A 7 -2.16 -9.92 -0.04
C GLY A 7 -3.23 -10.07 1.05
N ALA A 8 -2.79 -9.90 2.31
CA ALA A 8 -3.61 -10.00 3.51
C ALA A 8 -3.88 -8.63 4.18
N GLY A 9 -4.01 -7.57 3.37
CA GLY A 9 -4.54 -6.28 3.82
C GLY A 9 -6.06 -6.32 4.03
N PRO A 10 -6.71 -5.19 4.38
CA PRO A 10 -8.15 -5.15 4.62
C PRO A 10 -8.99 -5.72 3.47
N ALA A 11 -8.62 -5.49 2.21
CA ALA A 11 -9.30 -6.06 1.04
C ALA A 11 -9.19 -7.59 1.00
N GLY A 12 -7.98 -8.14 1.20
CA GLY A 12 -7.74 -9.58 1.15
C GLY A 12 -8.39 -10.31 2.31
N MET A 13 -8.33 -9.77 3.53
CA MET A 13 -9.03 -10.35 4.69
C MET A 13 -10.55 -10.37 4.49
N SER A 14 -11.13 -9.26 3.99
CA SER A 14 -12.55 -9.19 3.68
C SER A 14 -12.96 -10.15 2.56
N CYS A 15 -12.16 -10.25 1.51
CA CYS A 15 -12.38 -11.20 0.41
C CYS A 15 -12.38 -12.65 0.91
N ALA A 16 -11.42 -13.03 1.76
CA ALA A 16 -11.34 -14.37 2.32
C ALA A 16 -12.55 -14.72 3.20
N ASN A 17 -12.97 -13.79 4.07
CA ASN A 17 -14.17 -13.94 4.88
C ASN A 17 -15.42 -14.15 4.01
N ALA A 18 -15.58 -13.31 2.98
CA ALA A 18 -16.71 -13.42 2.05
C ALA A 18 -16.68 -14.72 1.23
N CYS A 19 -15.50 -15.18 0.80
CA CYS A 19 -15.34 -16.49 0.14
C CYS A 19 -15.88 -17.62 1.00
N LEU A 20 -15.55 -17.68 2.29
CA LEU A 20 -16.09 -18.69 3.21
C LEU A 20 -17.62 -18.63 3.25
N SER A 21 -18.20 -17.42 3.37
CA SER A 21 -19.64 -17.22 3.42
C SER A 21 -20.35 -17.67 2.14
N PHE A 22 -19.67 -17.64 0.99
CA PHE A 22 -20.19 -18.09 -0.31
C PHE A 22 -19.82 -19.55 -0.64
N GLY A 23 -19.27 -20.32 0.29
CA GLY A 23 -18.87 -21.71 0.08
C GLY A 23 -17.69 -21.88 -0.89
N LEU A 24 -16.83 -20.87 -0.98
CA LEU A 24 -15.56 -20.92 -1.69
C LEU A 24 -14.42 -21.25 -0.71
N THR A 25 -13.31 -21.75 -1.23
CA THR A 25 -12.13 -22.13 -0.42
C THR A 25 -11.01 -21.09 -0.62
N PRO A 26 -10.89 -20.05 0.24
CA PRO A 26 -9.84 -19.07 0.12
C PRO A 26 -8.49 -19.62 0.56
N VAL A 27 -7.44 -19.26 -0.19
CA VAL A 27 -6.03 -19.42 0.20
C VAL A 27 -5.37 -18.06 0.09
N VAL A 28 -4.97 -17.48 1.21
CA VAL A 28 -4.33 -16.17 1.25
C VAL A 28 -2.81 -16.32 1.16
N ILE A 29 -2.18 -15.53 0.28
CA ILE A 29 -0.74 -15.50 0.09
C ILE A 29 -0.24 -14.13 0.54
N GLU A 30 0.57 -14.09 1.61
CA GLU A 30 1.06 -12.85 2.20
C GLU A 30 2.60 -12.86 2.27
N ARG A 31 3.23 -11.82 1.72
CA ARG A 31 4.70 -11.70 1.71
C ARG A 31 5.30 -11.41 3.10
N HIS A 32 4.51 -10.82 4.00
CA HIS A 32 4.93 -10.51 5.36
C HIS A 32 4.58 -11.66 6.33
N ALA A 33 5.08 -11.55 7.55
CA ALA A 33 4.81 -12.53 8.61
C ALA A 33 3.41 -12.37 9.25
N GLN A 34 2.67 -11.32 8.90
CA GLN A 34 1.41 -10.95 9.56
C GLN A 34 0.44 -10.30 8.57
N VAL A 35 -0.86 -10.46 8.84
CA VAL A 35 -1.93 -9.79 8.08
C VAL A 35 -2.04 -8.30 8.45
N GLY A 36 -2.80 -7.52 7.69
CA GLY A 36 -3.15 -6.12 7.98
C GLY A 36 -2.58 -5.10 6.98
N GLY A 37 -1.59 -5.47 6.19
CA GLY A 37 -1.00 -4.61 5.15
C GLY A 37 -0.38 -3.33 5.73
N ILE A 38 -0.43 -2.24 4.97
CA ILE A 38 0.19 -0.95 5.32
C ILE A 38 -0.44 -0.30 6.57
N GLN A 39 -1.69 -0.61 6.90
CA GLN A 39 -2.39 -0.03 8.04
C GLN A 39 -1.80 -0.44 9.41
N ARG A 40 -1.05 -1.53 9.48
CA ARG A 40 -0.36 -1.96 10.70
C ARG A 40 0.62 -0.91 11.24
N ALA A 41 1.18 -0.09 10.38
CA ALA A 41 2.10 0.98 10.74
C ALA A 41 1.41 2.35 10.88
N ASN A 42 0.10 2.42 10.68
CA ASN A 42 -0.65 3.66 10.73
C ASN A 42 -1.04 4.01 12.17
N PHE A 43 -0.29 4.94 12.77
CA PHE A 43 -0.54 5.45 14.12
C PHE A 43 -1.55 6.61 14.17
N HIS A 44 -2.04 7.10 13.02
CA HIS A 44 -3.06 8.14 12.95
C HIS A 44 -4.46 7.56 13.15
N GLU A 45 -5.36 8.37 13.69
CA GLU A 45 -6.77 8.02 13.80
C GLU A 45 -7.36 7.76 12.41
N ASN A 46 -8.15 6.70 12.31
CA ASN A 46 -8.84 6.33 11.08
C ASN A 46 -10.22 6.99 11.03
N LEU A 47 -10.28 8.21 10.54
CA LEU A 47 -11.51 9.01 10.44
C LEU A 47 -12.54 8.47 9.41
N TRP A 48 -12.13 7.52 8.56
CA TRP A 48 -12.98 7.01 7.48
C TRP A 48 -13.81 5.79 7.88
N MET A 49 -13.49 5.15 9.00
CA MET A 49 -14.19 3.94 9.45
C MET A 49 -15.31 4.32 10.42
N LEU A 50 -16.53 4.35 9.91
CA LEU A 50 -17.71 4.57 10.74
C LEU A 50 -17.85 3.44 11.79
N GLY A 51 -18.17 3.81 13.03
CA GLY A 51 -18.30 2.87 14.14
C GLY A 51 -17.00 2.59 14.91
N SER A 52 -15.90 3.28 14.57
CA SER A 52 -14.59 3.12 15.21
C SER A 52 -14.00 4.48 15.63
N PRO A 53 -14.71 5.26 16.48
CA PRO A 53 -14.22 6.58 16.90
C PRO A 53 -12.94 6.45 17.73
N GLY A 54 -11.94 7.28 17.41
CA GLY A 54 -10.66 7.31 18.12
C GLY A 54 -9.71 6.13 17.81
N GLU A 55 -10.10 5.17 16.96
CA GLU A 55 -9.20 4.08 16.58
C GLU A 55 -8.15 4.54 15.59
N THR A 56 -6.89 4.17 15.83
CA THR A 56 -5.83 4.33 14.87
C THR A 56 -5.93 3.26 13.77
N GLY A 57 -5.25 3.46 12.64
CA GLY A 57 -5.16 2.41 11.62
C GLY A 57 -4.54 1.12 12.17
N GLN A 58 -3.59 1.24 13.10
CA GLN A 58 -2.97 0.11 13.78
C GLN A 58 -3.98 -0.67 14.62
N SER A 59 -4.68 -0.03 15.57
CA SER A 59 -5.65 -0.72 16.46
C SER A 59 -6.82 -1.32 15.67
N LEU A 60 -7.32 -0.60 14.67
CA LEU A 60 -8.34 -1.14 13.75
C LEU A 60 -7.83 -2.40 13.03
N THR A 61 -6.59 -2.39 12.56
CA THR A 61 -5.99 -3.53 11.88
C THR A 61 -5.79 -4.73 12.80
N GLU A 62 -5.40 -4.51 14.05
CA GLU A 62 -5.27 -5.56 15.07
C GLU A 62 -6.61 -6.26 15.29
N ARG A 63 -7.69 -5.52 15.43
CA ARG A 63 -9.05 -6.07 15.58
C ARG A 63 -9.52 -6.82 14.32
N LEU A 64 -9.22 -6.32 13.12
CA LEU A 64 -9.51 -7.04 11.87
C LEU A 64 -8.69 -8.34 11.77
N ALA A 65 -7.44 -8.32 12.22
CA ALA A 65 -6.58 -9.48 12.22
C ALA A 65 -7.05 -10.55 13.22
N GLU A 66 -7.47 -10.18 14.41
CA GLU A 66 -8.07 -11.09 15.40
C GLU A 66 -9.28 -11.84 14.81
N HIS A 67 -10.20 -11.08 14.20
CA HIS A 67 -11.36 -11.70 13.53
C HIS A 67 -10.91 -12.63 12.38
N PHE A 68 -10.00 -12.17 11.52
CA PHE A 68 -9.49 -13.00 10.41
C PHE A 68 -8.86 -14.32 10.89
N HIS A 69 -8.07 -14.27 11.95
CA HIS A 69 -7.45 -15.47 12.52
C HIS A 69 -8.48 -16.47 13.10
N SER A 70 -9.61 -15.97 13.63
CA SER A 70 -10.71 -16.84 14.12
C SER A 70 -11.40 -17.62 12.98
N LEU A 71 -11.28 -17.17 11.73
CA LEU A 71 -11.87 -17.84 10.57
C LEU A 71 -11.09 -19.10 10.11
N ALA A 72 -9.90 -19.35 10.65
CA ALA A 72 -9.01 -20.47 10.29
C ALA A 72 -8.72 -20.57 8.76
N VAL A 73 -8.64 -19.43 8.06
CA VAL A 73 -8.31 -19.37 6.64
C VAL A 73 -6.88 -19.83 6.41
N ARG A 74 -6.68 -20.74 5.45
CA ARG A 74 -5.32 -21.12 5.03
C ARG A 74 -4.57 -19.90 4.55
N THR A 75 -3.51 -19.52 5.27
CA THR A 75 -2.69 -18.35 4.96
C THR A 75 -1.22 -18.77 4.85
N LEU A 76 -0.62 -18.45 3.71
CA LEU A 76 0.80 -18.68 3.42
C LEU A 76 1.57 -17.39 3.68
N PHE A 77 2.12 -17.25 4.86
CA PHE A 77 2.95 -16.13 5.27
C PHE A 77 4.35 -16.20 4.68
N ARG A 78 5.04 -15.05 4.61
CA ARG A 78 6.40 -14.93 4.05
C ARG A 78 6.53 -15.61 2.69
N THR A 79 5.44 -15.54 1.91
CA THR A 79 5.30 -16.24 0.64
C THR A 79 5.02 -15.23 -0.48
N THR A 80 5.76 -15.36 -1.57
CA THR A 80 5.60 -14.56 -2.79
C THR A 80 5.25 -15.44 -3.97
N VAL A 81 4.50 -14.89 -4.92
CA VAL A 81 4.24 -15.53 -6.20
C VAL A 81 5.38 -15.18 -7.13
N GLN A 82 5.96 -16.18 -7.79
CA GLN A 82 7.04 -16.01 -8.76
C GLN A 82 6.54 -16.09 -10.20
N HIS A 83 5.57 -16.98 -10.45
CA HIS A 83 5.02 -17.20 -11.78
C HIS A 83 3.57 -17.65 -11.69
N ILE A 84 2.74 -17.24 -12.66
CA ILE A 84 1.32 -17.59 -12.79
C ILE A 84 1.06 -17.98 -14.25
N GLN A 85 0.56 -19.18 -14.44
CA GLN A 85 0.22 -19.72 -15.76
C GLN A 85 -1.19 -20.33 -15.76
N SER A 86 -1.79 -20.46 -16.93
CA SER A 86 -3.02 -21.23 -17.10
C SER A 86 -2.74 -22.72 -16.85
N ALA A 87 -3.61 -23.37 -16.09
CA ALA A 87 -3.53 -24.82 -15.86
C ALA A 87 -4.27 -25.60 -16.94
N ALA A 88 -3.78 -26.76 -17.32
CA ALA A 88 -4.34 -27.60 -18.38
C ALA A 88 -5.78 -28.07 -18.06
N GLN A 89 -6.09 -28.24 -16.78
CA GLN A 89 -7.41 -28.63 -16.27
C GLN A 89 -8.36 -27.43 -16.02
N GLY A 90 -7.98 -26.24 -16.44
CA GLY A 90 -8.66 -24.97 -16.14
C GLY A 90 -8.13 -24.31 -14.86
N GLY A 91 -8.40 -23.01 -14.69
CA GLY A 91 -7.85 -22.23 -13.60
C GLY A 91 -6.37 -21.86 -13.81
N PHE A 92 -5.61 -21.75 -12.72
CA PHE A 92 -4.25 -21.24 -12.72
C PHE A 92 -3.35 -22.07 -11.82
N ASP A 93 -2.07 -22.21 -12.22
CA ASP A 93 -0.99 -22.74 -11.40
C ASP A 93 -0.08 -21.59 -10.98
N LEU A 94 0.06 -21.38 -9.68
CA LEU A 94 0.91 -20.38 -9.06
C LEU A 94 2.17 -21.01 -8.51
N GLN A 95 3.33 -20.63 -9.03
CA GLN A 95 4.61 -20.98 -8.44
C GLN A 95 4.91 -20.06 -7.27
N LEU A 96 5.05 -20.64 -6.09
CA LEU A 96 5.24 -19.94 -4.83
C LEU A 96 6.66 -20.09 -4.32
N ARG A 97 7.19 -19.04 -3.73
CA ARG A 97 8.45 -19.04 -3.00
C ARG A 97 8.19 -18.57 -1.57
N SER A 98 8.36 -19.47 -0.62
CA SER A 98 8.32 -19.16 0.81
C SER A 98 9.73 -19.04 1.37
N GLU A 99 9.92 -18.19 2.36
CA GLU A 99 11.20 -18.01 3.04
C GLU A 99 11.64 -19.33 3.70
N GLY A 100 12.86 -19.80 3.38
CA GLY A 100 13.42 -21.02 3.95
C GLY A 100 12.77 -22.33 3.46
N GLN A 101 11.90 -22.31 2.46
CA GLN A 101 11.22 -23.49 1.93
C GLN A 101 11.52 -23.73 0.45
N VAL A 102 11.35 -24.97 0.01
CA VAL A 102 11.40 -25.34 -1.41
C VAL A 102 10.21 -24.69 -2.14
N ALA A 103 10.43 -24.27 -3.39
CA ALA A 103 9.37 -23.75 -4.24
C ALA A 103 8.21 -24.75 -4.35
N SER A 104 6.97 -24.26 -4.26
CA SER A 104 5.77 -25.08 -4.34
C SER A 104 4.81 -24.52 -5.38
N THR A 105 3.90 -25.35 -5.87
CA THR A 105 2.85 -24.93 -6.79
C THR A 105 1.49 -25.01 -6.10
N LEU A 106 0.70 -23.94 -6.24
CA LEU A 106 -0.70 -23.89 -5.81
C LEU A 106 -1.58 -23.83 -7.05
N HIS A 107 -2.45 -24.86 -7.20
CA HIS A 107 -3.53 -24.78 -8.16
C HIS A 107 -4.72 -24.00 -7.60
N THR A 108 -5.36 -23.15 -8.41
CA THR A 108 -6.52 -22.33 -8.02
C THR A 108 -7.46 -22.09 -9.18
N ASP A 109 -8.75 -21.97 -8.91
CA ASP A 109 -9.77 -21.71 -9.92
C ASP A 109 -9.90 -20.20 -10.24
N ALA A 110 -9.59 -19.34 -9.28
CA ALA A 110 -9.63 -17.89 -9.45
C ALA A 110 -8.54 -17.19 -8.62
N ILE A 111 -8.18 -15.97 -9.02
CA ILE A 111 -7.18 -15.14 -8.35
C ILE A 111 -7.78 -13.77 -8.02
N VAL A 112 -7.52 -13.26 -6.82
CA VAL A 112 -7.85 -11.89 -6.42
C VAL A 112 -6.58 -11.15 -6.03
N LEU A 113 -6.25 -10.08 -6.76
CA LEU A 113 -5.11 -9.21 -6.47
C LEU A 113 -5.51 -8.19 -5.39
N CYS A 114 -5.02 -8.36 -4.16
CA CYS A 114 -5.27 -7.51 -3.00
C CYS A 114 -3.96 -6.91 -2.45
N THR A 115 -3.00 -6.64 -3.33
CA THR A 115 -1.63 -6.28 -2.97
C THR A 115 -1.46 -4.85 -2.46
N GLY A 116 -2.51 -4.02 -2.58
CA GLY A 116 -2.55 -2.67 -2.05
C GLY A 116 -1.56 -1.70 -2.70
N MET A 117 -1.04 -0.76 -1.90
CA MET A 117 -0.09 0.26 -2.35
C MET A 117 1.12 0.35 -1.41
N ARG A 118 2.16 1.06 -1.86
CA ARG A 118 3.32 1.43 -1.06
C ARG A 118 3.70 2.89 -1.27
N PRO A 119 4.42 3.51 -0.33
CA PRO A 119 4.98 4.84 -0.54
C PRO A 119 5.91 4.88 -1.76
N ARG A 120 5.92 6.02 -2.45
CA ARG A 120 6.86 6.29 -3.55
C ARG A 120 8.19 6.76 -3.00
N ALA A 121 9.27 6.23 -3.55
CA ALA A 121 10.61 6.76 -3.39
C ALA A 121 11.44 6.49 -4.65
N THR A 122 12.54 7.22 -4.83
CA THR A 122 13.50 6.89 -5.88
C THR A 122 14.38 5.72 -5.45
N PRO A 123 15.03 4.98 -6.38
CA PRO A 123 15.95 3.91 -6.02
C PRO A 123 17.05 4.35 -5.04
N GLU A 124 17.58 5.57 -5.21
CA GLU A 124 18.62 6.14 -4.36
C GLU A 124 18.11 6.36 -2.93
N LEU A 125 16.88 6.86 -2.77
CA LEU A 125 16.27 7.07 -1.45
C LEU A 125 15.89 5.74 -0.78
N LEU A 126 15.53 4.71 -1.54
CA LEU A 126 15.32 3.37 -1.01
C LEU A 126 16.63 2.77 -0.51
N ALA A 127 17.71 2.84 -1.30
CA ALA A 127 19.03 2.39 -0.90
C ALA A 127 19.54 3.14 0.35
N LEU A 128 19.27 4.44 0.44
CA LEU A 128 19.61 5.24 1.61
C LEU A 128 18.83 4.82 2.86
N ALA A 129 17.53 4.48 2.71
CA ALA A 129 16.70 3.98 3.80
C ALA A 129 17.14 2.59 4.28
N ASP A 130 17.63 1.74 3.37
CA ASP A 130 18.20 0.44 3.74
C ASP A 130 19.53 0.59 4.50
N ALA A 131 20.30 1.66 4.21
CA ALA A 131 21.60 1.95 4.84
C ALA A 131 21.47 2.75 6.15
N SER A 132 20.33 3.41 6.41
CA SER A 132 20.18 4.32 7.55
C SER A 132 18.81 4.28 8.18
N THR A 133 18.74 4.01 9.47
CA THR A 133 17.48 4.08 10.25
C THR A 133 16.94 5.50 10.40
N ARG A 134 17.69 6.52 9.97
CA ARG A 134 17.30 7.94 10.00
C ARG A 134 16.54 8.39 8.75
N VAL A 135 16.31 7.48 7.81
CA VAL A 135 15.53 7.74 6.60
C VAL A 135 14.22 6.96 6.66
N VAL A 136 13.10 7.66 6.56
CA VAL A 136 11.76 7.07 6.64
C VAL A 136 11.02 7.33 5.32
N ILE A 137 10.56 6.25 4.69
CA ILE A 137 9.79 6.31 3.45
C ILE A 137 8.30 6.21 3.77
N GLY A 138 7.57 7.28 3.48
CA GLY A 138 6.12 7.38 3.67
C GLY A 138 5.69 7.77 5.08
N PRO A 139 4.40 8.12 5.25
CA PRO A 139 3.88 8.69 6.49
C PRO A 139 3.51 7.64 7.54
N LEU A 140 3.27 6.39 7.13
CA LEU A 140 2.77 5.34 8.02
C LEU A 140 3.93 4.58 8.66
N ASN A 141 4.61 5.21 9.62
CA ASN A 141 5.73 4.62 10.33
C ASN A 141 5.78 5.14 11.77
N ALA A 142 5.68 4.24 12.74
CA ALA A 142 5.68 4.56 14.16
C ALA A 142 6.96 5.31 14.63
N VAL A 143 8.10 5.15 13.94
CA VAL A 143 9.35 5.89 14.19
C VAL A 143 9.12 7.41 14.19
N ILE A 144 8.21 7.90 13.33
CA ILE A 144 7.87 9.33 13.24
C ILE A 144 7.29 9.80 14.57
N ARG A 145 6.39 9.01 15.16
CA ARG A 145 5.74 9.30 16.45
C ARG A 145 6.71 9.09 17.62
N ASP A 146 7.47 8.00 17.61
CA ASP A 146 8.15 7.49 18.81
C ASP A 146 9.55 8.08 18.98
N HIS A 147 10.22 8.46 17.89
CA HIS A 147 11.64 8.84 17.92
C HIS A 147 11.96 10.25 17.43
N MET A 148 11.00 10.95 16.78
CA MET A 148 11.25 12.30 16.28
C MET A 148 10.75 13.36 17.28
N CYS A 149 11.64 13.83 18.13
CA CYS A 149 11.37 14.87 19.11
C CYS A 149 12.61 15.78 19.25
N ALA A 150 12.41 17.08 19.30
CA ALA A 150 13.46 18.11 19.44
C ALA A 150 14.62 17.94 18.41
N ALA A 151 14.29 17.48 17.21
CA ALA A 151 15.23 17.14 16.15
C ALA A 151 15.09 18.10 14.95
N ARG A 152 16.11 18.08 14.08
CA ARG A 152 16.07 18.72 12.75
C ARG A 152 15.56 17.68 11.73
N VAL A 153 14.39 17.93 11.15
CA VAL A 153 13.74 16.98 10.24
C VAL A 153 13.59 17.60 8.86
N LEU A 154 14.08 16.90 7.83
CA LEU A 154 13.84 17.23 6.44
C LEU A 154 12.67 16.36 5.91
N ILE A 155 11.65 17.00 5.34
CA ILE A 155 10.55 16.34 4.66
C ILE A 155 10.64 16.63 3.17
N LEU A 156 10.72 15.58 2.35
CA LEU A 156 10.64 15.67 0.89
C LEU A 156 9.22 15.39 0.43
N GLY A 157 8.56 16.41 -0.13
CA GLY A 157 7.18 16.33 -0.63
C GLY A 157 6.41 17.60 -0.35
N GLY A 158 5.32 17.83 -1.08
CA GLY A 158 4.54 19.07 -0.99
C GLY A 158 3.03 18.86 -0.90
N GLY A 159 2.57 17.62 -0.73
CA GLY A 159 1.15 17.27 -0.57
C GLY A 159 0.67 17.28 0.89
N ASP A 160 -0.60 16.93 1.09
CA ASP A 160 -1.25 16.92 2.42
C ASP A 160 -0.46 16.13 3.47
N ASN A 161 0.01 14.93 3.14
CA ASN A 161 0.79 14.10 4.08
C ASN A 161 2.07 14.81 4.56
N ALA A 162 2.78 15.51 3.66
CA ALA A 162 4.00 16.22 4.02
C ALA A 162 3.70 17.40 4.96
N LEU A 163 2.67 18.18 4.67
CA LEU A 163 2.28 19.35 5.47
C LEU A 163 1.68 18.96 6.82
N ASP A 164 0.88 17.92 6.87
CA ASP A 164 0.29 17.42 8.12
C ASP A 164 1.38 16.86 9.06
N HIS A 165 2.31 16.08 8.53
CA HIS A 165 3.47 15.60 9.30
C HIS A 165 4.42 16.72 9.73
N ALA A 166 4.58 17.76 8.91
CA ALA A 166 5.36 18.94 9.29
C ALA A 166 4.78 19.61 10.54
N ARG A 167 3.45 19.81 10.56
CA ARG A 167 2.75 20.33 11.74
C ARG A 167 2.90 19.41 12.95
N PHE A 168 2.55 18.14 12.78
CA PHE A 168 2.64 17.14 13.84
C PHE A 168 4.03 17.12 14.50
N LEU A 169 5.08 17.17 13.69
CA LEU A 169 6.45 17.17 14.19
C LEU A 169 6.84 18.50 14.83
N ALA A 170 6.42 19.64 14.26
CA ALA A 170 6.73 20.96 14.82
C ALA A 170 6.05 21.18 16.17
N GLU A 171 4.81 20.71 16.35
CA GLU A 171 4.08 20.71 17.63
C GLU A 171 4.80 19.88 18.72
N ARG A 172 5.71 18.99 18.33
CA ARG A 172 6.58 18.17 19.20
C ARG A 172 7.99 18.76 19.37
N GLY A 173 8.17 20.02 19.00
CA GLY A 173 9.44 20.77 19.18
C GLY A 173 10.50 20.48 18.12
N ASN A 174 10.17 19.77 17.04
CA ASN A 174 11.12 19.57 15.94
C ASN A 174 11.24 20.83 15.07
N ARG A 175 12.42 21.10 14.56
CA ARG A 175 12.66 22.07 13.48
C ARG A 175 12.48 21.35 12.15
N VAL A 176 11.46 21.72 11.40
CA VAL A 176 11.06 21.00 10.19
C VAL A 176 11.33 21.84 8.95
N THR A 177 12.08 21.30 8.02
CA THR A 177 12.24 21.85 6.67
C THR A 177 11.43 20.98 5.70
N VAL A 178 10.47 21.58 4.97
CA VAL A 178 9.71 20.88 3.94
C VAL A 178 10.17 21.35 2.57
N CYS A 179 10.70 20.44 1.77
CA CYS A 179 11.23 20.70 0.44
C CYS A 179 10.35 20.03 -0.62
N THR A 180 9.96 20.78 -1.64
CA THR A 180 9.25 20.25 -2.81
C THR A 180 9.88 20.74 -4.10
N ARG A 181 9.92 19.87 -5.13
CA ARG A 181 10.52 20.16 -6.45
C ARG A 181 9.76 21.24 -7.26
N THR A 182 8.52 21.48 -6.88
CA THR A 182 7.62 22.42 -7.52
C THR A 182 6.84 23.17 -6.44
N ARG A 183 5.65 23.67 -6.76
CA ARG A 183 4.76 24.28 -5.79
C ARG A 183 4.21 23.24 -4.81
N PHE A 184 3.85 23.69 -3.62
CA PHE A 184 3.08 22.89 -2.67
C PHE A 184 1.70 22.61 -3.27
N SER A 185 1.26 21.33 -3.20
CA SER A 185 0.00 20.83 -3.74
C SER A 185 -1.01 20.42 -2.65
N GLY A 186 -0.64 20.54 -1.39
CA GLY A 186 -1.52 20.27 -0.26
C GLY A 186 -2.59 21.35 -0.09
N ARG A 187 -3.61 21.02 0.72
CA ARG A 187 -4.74 21.93 1.00
C ARG A 187 -4.24 23.25 1.56
N GLU A 188 -4.84 24.36 1.11
CA GLU A 188 -4.41 25.71 1.50
C GLU A 188 -4.47 25.95 3.02
N THR A 189 -5.44 25.35 3.71
CA THR A 189 -5.55 25.43 5.18
C THR A 189 -4.33 24.83 5.89
N LEU A 190 -3.80 23.69 5.41
CA LEU A 190 -2.59 23.08 5.94
C LEU A 190 -1.35 23.88 5.60
N LEU A 191 -1.28 24.38 4.37
CA LEU A 191 -0.16 25.20 3.90
C LEU A 191 -0.07 26.51 4.69
N ALA A 192 -1.21 27.19 4.92
CA ALA A 192 -1.26 28.41 5.73
C ALA A 192 -0.84 28.16 7.17
N ALA A 193 -1.28 27.05 7.77
CA ALA A 193 -0.88 26.66 9.11
C ALA A 193 0.62 26.38 9.22
N CYS A 194 1.21 25.73 8.22
CA CYS A 194 2.65 25.51 8.15
C CYS A 194 3.44 26.82 7.99
N ARG A 195 2.97 27.74 7.16
CA ARG A 195 3.61 29.07 7.00
C ARG A 195 3.62 29.90 8.28
N ALA A 196 2.59 29.78 9.09
CA ALA A 196 2.46 30.51 10.36
C ALA A 196 3.28 29.88 11.51
N HIS A 197 3.77 28.66 11.37
CA HIS A 197 4.43 27.95 12.45
C HIS A 197 5.94 28.28 12.52
N PRO A 198 6.46 28.78 13.67
CA PRO A 198 7.84 29.30 13.77
C PRO A 198 8.94 28.22 13.59
N LEU A 199 8.61 26.94 13.77
CA LEU A 199 9.54 25.82 13.61
C LEU A 199 9.47 25.16 12.24
N ILE A 200 8.65 25.66 11.31
CA ILE A 200 8.52 25.10 9.96
C ILE A 200 9.12 26.05 8.92
N THR A 201 10.02 25.54 8.11
CA THR A 201 10.57 26.22 6.94
C THR A 201 10.06 25.55 5.68
N LEU A 202 9.39 26.29 4.80
CA LEU A 202 8.89 25.80 3.52
C LEU A 202 9.82 26.23 2.39
N ARG A 203 10.33 25.26 1.63
CA ARG A 203 11.20 25.48 0.45
C ARG A 203 10.48 24.96 -0.81
N PRO A 204 9.70 25.80 -1.51
CA PRO A 204 9.17 25.46 -2.83
C PRO A 204 10.29 25.51 -3.87
N ASP A 205 10.05 24.90 -5.03
CA ASP A 205 10.97 24.88 -6.18
C ASP A 205 12.41 24.50 -5.80
N CYS A 206 12.52 23.62 -4.78
CA CYS A 206 13.76 23.23 -4.14
C CYS A 206 13.99 21.71 -4.34
N ARG A 207 15.18 21.36 -4.79
CA ARG A 207 15.59 19.99 -5.00
C ARG A 207 16.99 19.80 -4.45
N ALA A 208 17.12 18.89 -3.48
CA ALA A 208 18.44 18.44 -3.09
C ALA A 208 19.04 17.54 -4.18
N ASP A 209 20.29 17.72 -4.49
CA ASP A 209 21.01 16.91 -5.48
C ASP A 209 21.32 15.52 -4.95
N THR A 210 21.87 15.47 -3.75
CA THR A 210 22.28 14.22 -3.12
C THR A 210 21.98 14.20 -1.63
N PHE A 211 21.85 12.98 -1.11
CA PHE A 211 21.71 12.70 0.30
C PHE A 211 22.78 11.71 0.72
N MET A 212 23.41 11.94 1.88
CA MET A 212 24.42 11.04 2.44
C MET A 212 24.03 10.63 3.86
N ALA A 213 24.04 9.31 4.12
CA ALA A 213 23.88 8.81 5.47
C ALA A 213 25.07 9.26 6.34
N GLN A 214 24.78 9.69 7.56
CA GLN A 214 25.74 10.01 8.59
C GLN A 214 25.49 9.12 9.81
N ALA A 215 26.44 9.05 10.74
CA ALA A 215 26.33 8.22 11.95
C ALA A 215 25.06 8.51 12.77
N GLN A 216 24.60 9.76 12.80
CA GLN A 216 23.43 10.19 13.56
C GLN A 216 22.47 11.07 12.75
N GLY A 217 22.33 10.82 11.45
CA GLY A 217 21.45 11.64 10.63
C GLY A 217 21.66 11.46 9.14
N VAL A 218 21.28 12.49 8.40
CA VAL A 218 21.41 12.58 6.95
C VAL A 218 21.91 13.98 6.58
N ALA A 219 22.87 14.04 5.68
CA ALA A 219 23.31 15.30 5.08
C ALA A 219 22.63 15.50 3.72
N ALA A 220 22.06 16.67 3.48
CA ALA A 220 21.51 17.07 2.20
C ALA A 220 22.42 18.08 1.53
N HIS A 221 22.72 17.87 0.25
CA HIS A 221 23.44 18.81 -0.60
C HIS A 221 22.44 19.51 -1.54
N TRP A 222 22.53 20.85 -1.58
CA TRP A 222 21.67 21.69 -2.40
C TRP A 222 22.44 22.23 -3.61
N PRO A 223 21.88 22.29 -4.82
CA PRO A 223 22.61 22.69 -6.04
C PRO A 223 23.21 24.10 -5.98
N ASP A 224 22.55 25.01 -5.27
CA ASP A 224 22.92 26.41 -5.19
C ASP A 224 23.73 26.76 -3.92
N ASP A 225 24.07 25.75 -3.12
CA ASP A 225 24.80 25.93 -1.85
C ASP A 225 25.97 24.95 -1.78
N GLU A 226 27.19 25.50 -1.65
CA GLU A 226 28.38 24.67 -1.43
C GLU A 226 28.36 23.96 -0.06
N GLN A 227 27.46 24.37 0.84
CA GLN A 227 27.37 23.80 2.18
C GLN A 227 26.39 22.63 2.23
N VAL A 228 26.84 21.58 2.89
CA VAL A 228 26.03 20.41 3.20
C VAL A 228 25.21 20.67 4.46
N GLU A 229 23.88 20.61 4.36
CA GLU A 229 22.99 20.84 5.51
C GLU A 229 22.69 19.52 6.24
N PRO A 230 23.03 19.41 7.55
CA PRO A 230 22.76 18.20 8.33
C PRO A 230 21.33 18.20 8.89
N PHE A 231 20.70 17.03 8.87
CA PHE A 231 19.41 16.72 9.49
C PHE A 231 19.51 15.46 10.33
N ASP A 232 18.75 15.41 11.43
CA ASP A 232 18.67 14.21 12.27
C ASP A 232 17.80 13.12 11.60
N TRP A 233 16.82 13.54 10.79
CA TRP A 233 15.88 12.67 10.10
C TRP A 233 15.55 13.16 8.69
N LEU A 234 15.35 12.21 7.78
CA LEU A 234 14.81 12.44 6.44
C LEU A 234 13.51 11.66 6.26
N LEU A 235 12.43 12.36 5.96
CA LEU A 235 11.13 11.78 5.63
C LEU A 235 10.82 11.98 4.15
N VAL A 236 10.51 10.90 3.44
CA VAL A 236 10.14 10.91 2.02
C VAL A 236 8.63 10.76 1.87
N MET A 237 7.95 11.83 1.44
CA MET A 237 6.49 11.94 1.34
C MET A 237 6.04 12.18 -0.11
N PHE A 238 6.47 11.32 -1.05
CA PHE A 238 6.16 11.45 -2.48
C PHE A 238 4.80 10.86 -2.89
N GLY A 239 3.93 10.57 -1.92
CA GLY A 239 2.65 9.88 -2.15
C GLY A 239 2.84 8.38 -2.30
N TYR A 240 1.89 7.72 -2.98
CA TYR A 240 1.81 6.28 -3.06
C TYR A 240 1.80 5.79 -4.50
N GLN A 241 2.12 4.50 -4.68
CA GLN A 241 1.97 3.77 -5.93
C GLN A 241 1.40 2.38 -5.67
N PRO A 242 0.60 1.81 -6.61
CA PRO A 242 0.05 0.48 -6.44
C PRO A 242 1.13 -0.59 -6.44
N ASN A 243 0.94 -1.65 -5.66
CA ASN A 243 1.79 -2.85 -5.68
C ASN A 243 1.36 -3.79 -6.81
N SER A 244 1.36 -3.31 -8.03
CA SER A 244 0.91 -4.03 -9.23
C SER A 244 2.02 -4.80 -9.94
N GLU A 245 3.23 -4.86 -9.39
CA GLU A 245 4.34 -5.63 -9.96
C GLU A 245 3.99 -7.12 -10.06
N VAL A 246 3.12 -7.63 -9.20
CA VAL A 246 2.61 -9.00 -9.26
C VAL A 246 2.02 -9.36 -10.62
N VAL A 247 1.55 -8.38 -11.39
CA VAL A 247 1.06 -8.56 -12.76
C VAL A 247 2.18 -9.08 -13.68
N THR A 248 3.44 -8.75 -13.41
CA THR A 248 4.57 -9.25 -14.19
C THR A 248 4.87 -10.73 -13.94
N CYS A 249 4.33 -11.33 -12.89
CA CYS A 249 4.43 -12.76 -12.63
C CYS A 249 3.50 -13.60 -13.51
N PHE A 250 2.51 -13.00 -14.16
CA PHE A 250 1.64 -13.69 -15.10
C PHE A 250 2.33 -13.94 -16.44
N ASP A 251 2.05 -15.10 -17.03
CA ASP A 251 2.39 -15.34 -18.43
C ASP A 251 1.87 -14.20 -19.32
N PRO A 252 2.61 -13.78 -20.33
CA PRO A 252 2.21 -12.67 -21.20
C PRO A 252 0.80 -12.82 -21.79
N ALA A 253 0.37 -14.04 -22.11
CA ALA A 253 -0.94 -14.33 -22.71
C ALA A 253 -2.13 -14.12 -21.76
N ILE A 254 -1.89 -14.14 -20.45
CA ILE A 254 -2.94 -13.99 -19.40
C ILE A 254 -2.59 -12.89 -18.40
N ARG A 255 -1.90 -11.86 -18.86
CA ARG A 255 -1.43 -10.76 -18.00
C ARG A 255 -2.49 -9.68 -17.88
N PRO A 256 -3.00 -9.38 -16.66
CA PRO A 256 -3.92 -8.27 -16.45
C PRO A 256 -3.33 -6.93 -16.88
N GLU A 257 -4.14 -6.07 -17.47
CA GLU A 257 -3.72 -4.73 -17.89
C GLU A 257 -3.64 -3.77 -16.70
N ARG A 258 -2.82 -2.73 -16.87
CA ARG A 258 -2.66 -1.62 -15.91
C ARG A 258 -2.95 -0.30 -16.60
N ASP A 259 -3.44 0.67 -15.84
CA ASP A 259 -3.59 2.05 -16.30
C ASP A 259 -2.22 2.77 -16.39
N ALA A 260 -2.23 4.01 -16.89
CA ALA A 260 -1.03 4.84 -17.00
C ALA A 260 -0.39 5.20 -15.64
N ARG A 261 -1.13 5.07 -14.54
CA ARG A 261 -0.64 5.29 -13.15
C ARG A 261 -0.16 4.00 -12.51
N GLY A 262 -0.30 2.86 -13.19
CA GLY A 262 0.14 1.56 -12.75
C GLY A 262 -0.90 0.76 -11.97
N HIS A 263 -2.15 1.23 -11.80
CA HIS A 263 -3.20 0.46 -11.16
C HIS A 263 -3.68 -0.67 -12.07
N VAL A 264 -4.09 -1.79 -11.48
CA VAL A 264 -4.72 -2.89 -12.21
C VAL A 264 -6.09 -2.43 -12.70
N GLN A 265 -6.35 -2.56 -14.01
CA GLN A 265 -7.63 -2.20 -14.60
C GLN A 265 -8.71 -3.23 -14.23
N VAL A 266 -9.86 -2.74 -13.80
CA VAL A 266 -11.03 -3.57 -13.49
C VAL A 266 -12.30 -2.95 -14.03
N ASP A 267 -13.31 -3.78 -14.22
CA ASP A 267 -14.68 -3.33 -14.50
C ASP A 267 -15.50 -3.08 -13.21
N GLY A 268 -16.78 -2.74 -13.33
CA GLY A 268 -17.67 -2.49 -12.20
C GLY A 268 -17.91 -3.72 -11.28
N TRP A 269 -17.48 -4.92 -11.69
CA TRP A 269 -17.51 -6.16 -10.91
C TRP A 269 -16.14 -6.58 -10.39
N LEU A 270 -15.15 -5.67 -10.43
CA LEU A 270 -13.77 -5.92 -10.01
C LEU A 270 -13.05 -7.03 -10.81
N ARG A 271 -13.56 -7.38 -12.00
CA ARG A 271 -12.91 -8.31 -12.92
C ARG A 271 -11.80 -7.57 -13.67
N THR A 272 -10.64 -8.20 -13.79
CA THR A 272 -9.58 -7.69 -14.66
C THR A 272 -9.82 -8.02 -16.13
N THR A 273 -8.94 -7.63 -17.02
CA THR A 273 -8.97 -8.01 -18.44
C THR A 273 -8.75 -9.51 -18.67
N VAL A 274 -8.43 -10.27 -17.62
CA VAL A 274 -8.20 -11.72 -17.66
C VAL A 274 -9.32 -12.45 -16.94
N SER A 275 -10.01 -13.35 -17.63
CA SER A 275 -11.09 -14.16 -17.05
C SER A 275 -10.58 -14.97 -15.85
N GLY A 276 -11.33 -14.97 -14.75
CA GLY A 276 -10.94 -15.65 -13.50
C GLY A 276 -9.96 -14.86 -12.62
N VAL A 277 -9.50 -13.68 -13.06
CA VAL A 277 -8.63 -12.79 -12.27
C VAL A 277 -9.38 -11.51 -11.90
N TYR A 278 -9.35 -11.19 -10.63
CA TYR A 278 -10.00 -10.02 -10.01
C TYR A 278 -8.98 -9.16 -9.28
N ALA A 279 -9.34 -7.91 -8.99
CA ALA A 279 -8.48 -7.06 -8.15
C ALA A 279 -9.34 -6.17 -7.24
N ALA A 280 -8.87 -5.93 -6.00
CA ALA A 280 -9.59 -5.19 -4.98
C ALA A 280 -8.64 -4.43 -4.02
N GLY A 281 -9.10 -3.32 -3.45
CA GLY A 281 -8.31 -2.45 -2.59
C GLY A 281 -7.43 -1.50 -3.41
N ASP A 282 -6.41 -0.94 -2.80
CA ASP A 282 -5.64 0.17 -3.37
C ASP A 282 -4.69 -0.23 -4.52
N VAL A 283 -4.71 -1.48 -4.97
CA VAL A 283 -4.04 -1.92 -6.20
C VAL A 283 -4.79 -1.49 -7.45
N ILE A 284 -6.09 -1.18 -7.34
CA ILE A 284 -6.92 -0.59 -8.39
C ILE A 284 -7.10 0.91 -8.16
N ASP A 285 -7.54 1.65 -9.19
CA ASP A 285 -7.84 3.07 -9.06
C ASP A 285 -9.12 3.28 -8.24
N ASN A 286 -8.99 4.02 -7.15
CA ASN A 286 -10.08 4.31 -6.23
C ASN A 286 -10.34 5.81 -6.15
N VAL A 287 -11.60 6.22 -6.12
CA VAL A 287 -11.98 7.61 -5.83
C VAL A 287 -11.49 8.02 -4.45
N GLN A 288 -11.59 7.10 -3.47
CA GLN A 288 -11.11 7.31 -2.10
C GLN A 288 -10.41 6.05 -1.59
N PRO A 289 -9.08 5.98 -1.62
CA PRO A 289 -8.31 4.91 -0.97
C PRO A 289 -8.51 4.97 0.54
N ALA A 290 -9.19 3.98 1.11
CA ALA A 290 -9.50 3.91 2.53
C ALA A 290 -9.79 2.48 2.96
N VAL A 291 -9.68 2.18 4.27
CA VAL A 291 -9.99 0.86 4.82
C VAL A 291 -11.42 0.39 4.49
N PRO A 292 -12.49 1.22 4.68
CA PRO A 292 -13.85 0.78 4.34
C PRO A 292 -14.01 0.50 2.84
N THR A 293 -13.40 1.28 1.95
CA THR A 293 -13.41 1.01 0.50
C THR A 293 -12.75 -0.34 0.20
N ALA A 294 -11.60 -0.62 0.78
CA ALA A 294 -10.90 -1.89 0.60
C ALA A 294 -11.70 -3.09 1.12
N ILE A 295 -12.35 -2.97 2.28
CA ILE A 295 -13.25 -4.00 2.85
C ILE A 295 -14.42 -4.27 1.90
N ALA A 296 -15.12 -3.21 1.44
CA ALA A 296 -16.26 -3.34 0.54
C ALA A 296 -15.87 -4.01 -0.79
N GLN A 297 -14.73 -3.66 -1.36
CA GLN A 297 -14.23 -4.26 -2.59
C GLN A 297 -13.82 -5.72 -2.42
N GLY A 298 -13.21 -6.10 -1.28
CA GLY A 298 -12.91 -7.50 -0.99
C GLY A 298 -14.16 -8.38 -0.99
N LEU A 299 -15.23 -7.93 -0.32
CA LEU A 299 -16.54 -8.58 -0.35
C LEU A 299 -17.10 -8.65 -1.78
N ALA A 300 -17.06 -7.55 -2.53
CA ALA A 300 -17.59 -7.47 -3.88
C ALA A 300 -16.86 -8.41 -4.87
N ALA A 301 -15.53 -8.53 -4.76
CA ALA A 301 -14.72 -9.45 -5.56
C ALA A 301 -15.14 -10.93 -5.30
N ALA A 302 -15.28 -11.33 -4.03
CA ALA A 302 -15.76 -12.66 -3.69
C ALA A 302 -17.17 -12.93 -4.24
N LYS A 303 -18.07 -11.93 -4.20
CA LYS A 303 -19.42 -12.04 -4.78
C LYS A 303 -19.40 -12.14 -6.31
N ALA A 304 -18.49 -11.44 -6.98
CA ALA A 304 -18.32 -11.54 -8.43
C ALA A 304 -17.83 -12.94 -8.84
N ILE A 305 -16.95 -13.56 -8.06
CA ILE A 305 -16.48 -14.94 -8.27
C ILE A 305 -17.64 -15.93 -8.12
N GLU A 306 -18.41 -15.81 -7.04
CA GLU A 306 -19.56 -16.70 -6.77
C GLU A 306 -20.58 -16.63 -7.90
N ARG A 307 -20.93 -15.42 -8.38
CA ARG A 307 -21.81 -15.24 -9.54
C ARG A 307 -21.26 -15.87 -10.82
N GLY A 308 -19.96 -15.69 -11.10
CA GLY A 308 -19.31 -16.28 -12.27
C GLY A 308 -19.39 -17.82 -12.28
N ARG A 309 -19.36 -18.47 -11.11
CA ARG A 309 -19.52 -19.90 -10.94
C ARG A 309 -20.89 -20.39 -11.44
N HIS A 310 -21.97 -19.64 -11.20
CA HIS A 310 -23.34 -20.02 -11.57
C HIS A 310 -23.67 -19.77 -13.05
N HIS A 311 -22.92 -18.90 -13.74
CA HIS A 311 -23.19 -18.48 -15.11
C HIS A 311 -22.23 -19.06 -16.16
N GLY A 312 -21.47 -20.10 -15.84
CA GLY A 312 -20.60 -20.80 -16.80
C GLY A 312 -19.40 -19.97 -17.30
N GLY A 313 -18.95 -18.99 -16.56
CA GLY A 313 -17.64 -18.34 -16.78
C GLY A 313 -17.55 -17.29 -17.90
N GLN A 314 -18.60 -17.00 -18.65
CA GLN A 314 -18.57 -16.04 -19.76
C GLN A 314 -19.45 -14.80 -19.50
N VAL A 315 -18.94 -13.87 -18.71
CA VAL A 315 -19.46 -12.48 -18.75
C VAL A 315 -18.33 -11.61 -19.30
N PRO A 316 -18.48 -10.97 -20.47
CA PRO A 316 -17.43 -10.14 -21.07
C PRO A 316 -17.01 -8.98 -20.15
N PHE A 317 -15.74 -8.60 -20.21
CA PHE A 317 -15.23 -7.39 -19.58
C PHE A 317 -16.01 -6.17 -20.10
N GLY A 318 -16.45 -5.29 -19.19
CA GLY A 318 -17.17 -4.05 -19.57
C GLY A 318 -18.69 -4.20 -19.82
N GLY A 319 -19.27 -5.38 -19.73
CA GLY A 319 -20.72 -5.59 -19.87
C GLY A 319 -21.49 -5.15 -18.62
N LEU A 320 -21.94 -3.89 -18.56
CA LEU A 320 -23.03 -3.45 -17.70
C LEU A 320 -24.35 -3.91 -18.35
N ASN A 321 -24.81 -5.11 -18.07
CA ASN A 321 -26.22 -5.46 -18.27
C ASN A 321 -26.92 -5.36 -16.92
N HIS A 322 -27.84 -4.40 -16.86
CA HIS A 322 -28.77 -4.12 -15.76
C HIS A 322 -29.64 -5.32 -15.43
#